data_f3be5765f8f837598c60e1f0a4584370
#
_entry.id   f3be5765f8f837598c60e1f0a4584370
#
_cell.length_a   1.000
_cell.length_b   1.000
_cell.length_c   1.000
_cell.angle_alpha   90.00
_cell.angle_beta   90.00
_cell.angle_gamma   90.00
#
_symmetry.space_group_name_H-M   'P 1'
#
loop_
_entity.id
_entity.type
_entity.pdbx_description
1 polymer ?
#
loop_
_entity_poly.entity_id
_entity_poly.type
_entity_poly.pdbx_seq_one_letter_code
_entity_poly.pdbx_strand_id
1 'polypeptide(L)'
;MKRIKNVLIFFLAMVMLGACRDKKSEKKEEENIQQENTFVNPLKTEGAQCWANYYDGWYYYMQEAVDRLELWRTRDITDLEHAEHKVIWIPKDPSNAHHLWGPEIHPIAGKWYVYYAASDDNMDNHQLFVLENSSADPFEGEFELKGRISTDKNNNWAIHPNVFEH
;
A
#
# COMPACT_ATOMS: atom_id res chain seq x y z
N MET A 1 -11.88 -1.28 73.90
CA MET A 1 -11.27 -2.33 73.11
C MET A 1 -12.22 -3.10 72.17
N LYS A 2 -13.56 -3.12 72.36
CA LYS A 2 -14.51 -3.86 71.49
C LYS A 2 -14.89 -3.12 70.16
N ARG A 3 -14.77 -1.78 70.10
CA ARG A 3 -15.11 -1.00 68.86
C ARG A 3 -14.07 -1.04 67.74
N ILE A 4 -12.81 -1.29 68.06
CA ILE A 4 -11.73 -1.31 67.06
C ILE A 4 -11.75 -2.62 66.25
N LYS A 5 -12.19 -3.72 66.84
CA LYS A 5 -12.27 -5.03 66.15
C LYS A 5 -13.33 -5.05 65.04
N ASN A 6 -14.43 -4.33 65.24
CA ASN A 6 -15.51 -4.32 64.23
C ASN A 6 -15.20 -3.41 63.02
N VAL A 7 -14.38 -2.36 63.20
CA VAL A 7 -13.93 -1.51 62.08
C VAL A 7 -12.91 -2.24 61.21
N LEU A 8 -12.06 -3.08 61.78
CA LEU A 8 -11.05 -3.81 61.03
C LEU A 8 -11.68 -4.93 60.16
N ILE A 9 -12.77 -5.56 60.65
CA ILE A 9 -13.48 -6.59 59.90
C ILE A 9 -14.28 -5.99 58.74
N PHE A 10 -14.82 -4.77 58.87
CA PHE A 10 -15.50 -4.07 57.80
C PHE A 10 -14.55 -3.61 56.69
N PHE A 11 -13.31 -3.20 57.05
CA PHE A 11 -12.30 -2.81 56.06
C PHE A 11 -11.74 -4.02 55.30
N LEU A 12 -11.62 -5.18 55.93
CA LEU A 12 -11.16 -6.39 55.29
C LEU A 12 -12.22 -7.00 54.34
N ALA A 13 -13.51 -6.85 54.65
CA ALA A 13 -14.60 -7.27 53.78
C ALA A 13 -14.74 -6.38 52.50
N MET A 14 -14.41 -5.09 52.62
CA MET A 14 -14.50 -4.15 51.48
C MET A 14 -13.36 -4.29 50.48
N VAL A 15 -12.19 -4.81 50.90
CA VAL A 15 -11.05 -5.09 50.02
C VAL A 15 -11.24 -6.39 49.21
N MET A 16 -12.06 -7.33 49.69
CA MET A 16 -12.35 -8.58 48.99
C MET A 16 -13.43 -8.45 47.89
N LEU A 17 -14.20 -7.37 47.87
CA LEU A 17 -15.22 -7.11 46.83
C LEU A 17 -14.70 -6.39 45.60
N GLY A 18 -13.44 -5.91 45.62
CA GLY A 18 -12.81 -5.24 44.49
C GLY A 18 -12.02 -6.14 43.53
N ALA A 19 -11.89 -7.46 43.82
CA ALA A 19 -11.03 -8.37 43.05
C ALA A 19 -11.77 -9.29 42.04
N CYS A 20 -13.12 -9.17 41.98
CA CYS A 20 -13.87 -9.78 40.88
C CYS A 20 -14.07 -8.75 39.77
N ARG A 21 -12.99 -8.24 39.22
CA ARG A 21 -13.00 -7.59 37.92
C ARG A 21 -13.17 -8.69 36.89
N ASP A 22 -14.28 -8.67 36.21
CA ASP A 22 -14.75 -9.70 35.32
C ASP A 22 -13.67 -10.04 34.27
N LYS A 23 -13.02 -11.20 34.41
CA LYS A 23 -12.21 -11.84 33.34
C LYS A 23 -13.00 -11.96 32.04
N LYS A 24 -14.31 -11.79 32.07
CA LYS A 24 -15.19 -11.82 30.91
C LYS A 24 -15.20 -10.51 30.13
N SER A 25 -14.91 -9.35 30.77
CA SER A 25 -14.80 -8.06 30.11
C SER A 25 -13.43 -7.90 29.44
N GLU A 26 -12.37 -8.34 30.11
CA GLU A 26 -11.00 -8.34 29.51
C GLU A 26 -10.92 -9.28 28.31
N LYS A 27 -11.53 -10.47 28.39
CA LYS A 27 -11.57 -11.42 27.28
C LYS A 27 -12.43 -10.92 26.11
N LYS A 28 -13.45 -10.12 26.37
CA LYS A 28 -14.29 -9.48 25.36
C LYS A 28 -13.60 -8.29 24.68
N GLU A 29 -12.78 -7.52 25.42
CA GLU A 29 -11.94 -6.45 24.87
C GLU A 29 -10.79 -7.04 24.03
N GLU A 30 -10.12 -8.11 24.48
CA GLU A 30 -9.09 -8.79 23.70
C GLU A 30 -9.66 -9.47 22.44
N GLU A 31 -10.83 -10.09 22.51
CA GLU A 31 -11.52 -10.65 21.33
C GLU A 31 -11.98 -9.53 20.36
N ASN A 32 -12.38 -8.36 20.85
CA ASN A 32 -12.77 -7.24 20.01
C ASN A 32 -11.55 -6.59 19.35
N ILE A 33 -10.43 -6.44 20.07
CA ILE A 33 -9.16 -5.91 19.52
C ILE A 33 -8.58 -6.84 18.47
N GLN A 34 -8.69 -8.18 18.64
CA GLN A 34 -8.25 -9.14 17.64
C GLN A 34 -9.15 -9.16 16.39
N GLN A 35 -10.43 -8.84 16.55
CA GLN A 35 -11.38 -8.83 15.44
C GLN A 35 -11.27 -7.55 14.58
N GLU A 36 -10.82 -6.44 15.18
CA GLU A 36 -10.58 -5.17 14.47
C GLU A 36 -9.29 -5.17 13.62
N ASN A 37 -8.37 -6.12 13.86
CA ASN A 37 -7.10 -6.24 13.14
C ASN A 37 -7.08 -7.42 12.14
N THR A 38 -8.21 -7.98 11.79
CA THR A 38 -8.30 -9.05 10.80
C THR A 38 -8.70 -8.51 9.43
N PHE A 39 -8.16 -9.08 8.38
CA PHE A 39 -8.54 -8.80 7.01
C PHE A 39 -8.81 -10.10 6.26
N VAL A 40 -9.47 -9.99 5.13
CA VAL A 40 -9.83 -11.15 4.29
C VAL A 40 -9.02 -11.11 3.00
N ASN A 41 -8.41 -12.24 2.63
CA ASN A 41 -7.78 -12.40 1.32
C ASN A 41 -8.78 -12.97 0.29
N PRO A 42 -8.65 -12.57 -0.99
CA PRO A 42 -7.67 -11.63 -1.53
C PRO A 42 -8.02 -10.18 -1.19
N LEU A 43 -7.01 -9.31 -1.03
CA LEU A 43 -7.19 -7.87 -0.82
C LEU A 43 -7.76 -7.17 -2.06
N LYS A 44 -7.57 -7.79 -3.22
CA LYS A 44 -8.08 -7.36 -4.52
C LYS A 44 -8.36 -8.59 -5.37
N THR A 45 -9.50 -8.60 -6.05
CA THR A 45 -9.96 -9.77 -6.83
C THR A 45 -9.12 -10.04 -8.07
N GLU A 46 -8.53 -9.00 -8.63
CA GLU A 46 -7.66 -9.08 -9.81
C GLU A 46 -6.38 -8.29 -9.60
N GLY A 47 -5.28 -8.77 -10.13
CA GLY A 47 -3.99 -8.10 -10.12
C GLY A 47 -2.84 -9.08 -10.30
N ALA A 48 -1.80 -8.61 -10.99
CA ALA A 48 -0.54 -9.29 -11.13
C ALA A 48 0.60 -8.26 -11.14
N GLN A 49 1.83 -8.70 -10.85
CA GLN A 49 3.03 -7.85 -10.85
C GLN A 49 2.80 -6.54 -10.07
N CYS A 50 2.22 -6.66 -8.87
CA CYS A 50 1.80 -5.52 -8.08
C CYS A 50 2.95 -4.90 -7.28
N TRP A 51 2.85 -3.59 -7.08
CA TRP A 51 3.71 -2.79 -6.24
C TRP A 51 2.91 -1.98 -5.24
N ALA A 52 3.41 -1.84 -4.02
CA ALA A 52 2.84 -0.94 -3.03
C ALA A 52 3.94 -0.12 -2.36
N ASN A 53 3.73 1.19 -2.24
CA ASN A 53 4.61 2.10 -1.51
C ASN A 53 3.81 2.83 -0.43
N TYR A 54 4.39 2.99 0.77
CA TYR A 54 3.81 3.79 1.83
C TYR A 54 4.55 5.11 1.96
N TYR A 55 3.81 6.22 1.81
CA TYR A 55 4.37 7.56 1.91
C TYR A 55 3.35 8.53 2.48
N ASP A 56 3.74 9.32 3.46
CA ASP A 56 2.94 10.36 4.11
C ASP A 56 1.53 9.92 4.55
N GLY A 57 1.45 8.72 5.15
CA GLY A 57 0.19 8.17 5.67
C GLY A 57 -0.71 7.54 4.61
N TRP A 58 -0.26 7.38 3.38
CA TRP A 58 -0.97 6.73 2.29
C TRP A 58 -0.21 5.52 1.76
N TYR A 59 -0.95 4.47 1.42
CA TYR A 59 -0.49 3.41 0.54
C TYR A 59 -0.83 3.78 -0.89
N TYR A 60 0.17 3.76 -1.75
CA TYR A 60 0.04 3.89 -3.19
C TYR A 60 0.27 2.52 -3.81
N TYR A 61 -0.70 2.05 -4.59
CA TYR A 61 -0.67 0.72 -5.18
C TYR A 61 -0.77 0.81 -6.69
N MET A 62 -0.02 -0.04 -7.36
CA MET A 62 -0.08 -0.25 -8.81
C MET A 62 -0.03 -1.74 -9.13
N GLN A 63 -0.53 -2.10 -10.30
CA GLN A 63 -0.47 -3.45 -10.85
C GLN A 63 -0.29 -3.40 -12.37
N GLU A 64 0.04 -4.54 -12.98
CA GLU A 64 0.12 -4.62 -14.43
C GLU A 64 -1.21 -4.27 -15.11
N ALA A 65 -1.11 -3.74 -16.32
CA ALA A 65 -2.25 -3.50 -17.20
C ALA A 65 -1.83 -3.72 -18.66
N VAL A 66 -2.83 -3.81 -19.54
CA VAL A 66 -2.58 -4.09 -20.97
C VAL A 66 -2.15 -2.83 -21.71
N ASP A 67 -2.83 -1.72 -21.49
CA ASP A 67 -2.78 -0.52 -22.33
C ASP A 67 -2.72 0.80 -21.56
N ARG A 68 -2.66 0.78 -20.23
CA ARG A 68 -2.64 1.97 -19.38
C ARG A 68 -2.00 1.69 -18.04
N LEU A 69 -1.65 2.73 -17.30
CA LEU A 69 -1.26 2.64 -15.90
C LEU A 69 -2.31 3.30 -15.01
N GLU A 70 -2.68 2.59 -13.96
CA GLU A 70 -3.61 3.03 -12.94
C GLU A 70 -2.89 3.13 -11.59
N LEU A 71 -3.28 4.10 -10.78
CA LEU A 71 -2.78 4.31 -9.44
C LEU A 71 -3.94 4.26 -8.46
N TRP A 72 -3.81 3.45 -7.43
CA TRP A 72 -4.71 3.38 -6.27
C TRP A 72 -4.05 4.03 -5.08
N ARG A 73 -4.84 4.64 -4.21
CA ARG A 73 -4.41 5.06 -2.89
C ARG A 73 -5.43 4.74 -1.82
N THR A 74 -4.95 4.35 -0.66
CA THR A 74 -5.76 4.10 0.54
C THR A 74 -4.96 4.40 1.80
N ARG A 75 -5.64 4.64 2.91
CA ARG A 75 -5.00 4.70 4.23
C ARG A 75 -4.92 3.33 4.91
N ASP A 76 -5.67 2.37 4.42
CA ASP A 76 -5.69 0.99 4.90
C ASP A 76 -5.47 0.03 3.73
N ILE A 77 -4.28 -0.58 3.67
CA ILE A 77 -3.93 -1.51 2.58
C ILE A 77 -4.81 -2.77 2.60
N THR A 78 -5.46 -3.07 3.72
CA THR A 78 -6.37 -4.22 3.82
C THR A 78 -7.73 -3.95 3.19
N ASP A 79 -8.03 -2.69 2.86
CA ASP A 79 -9.23 -2.25 2.14
C ASP A 79 -8.88 -1.73 0.72
N LEU A 80 -8.03 -2.44 0.02
CA LEU A 80 -7.56 -2.07 -1.31
C LEU A 80 -8.67 -2.10 -2.38
N GLU A 81 -9.69 -2.93 -2.20
CA GLU A 81 -10.83 -3.03 -3.12
C GLU A 81 -11.63 -1.72 -3.22
N HIS A 82 -11.72 -0.96 -2.12
CA HIS A 82 -12.42 0.33 -2.08
C HIS A 82 -11.47 1.54 -2.17
N ALA A 83 -10.19 1.30 -2.49
CA ALA A 83 -9.22 2.37 -2.63
C ALA A 83 -9.62 3.36 -3.73
N GLU A 84 -9.38 4.64 -3.49
CA GLU A 84 -9.50 5.66 -4.54
C GLU A 84 -8.53 5.33 -5.67
N HIS A 85 -8.97 5.39 -6.93
CA HIS A 85 -8.10 5.11 -8.06
C HIS A 85 -8.34 6.02 -9.26
N LYS A 86 -7.30 6.16 -10.09
CA LYS A 86 -7.38 6.87 -11.36
C LYS A 86 -6.40 6.29 -12.39
N VAL A 87 -6.72 6.48 -13.67
CA VAL A 87 -5.76 6.29 -14.76
C VAL A 87 -4.76 7.46 -14.73
N ILE A 88 -3.48 7.16 -14.61
CA ILE A 88 -2.41 8.16 -14.56
C ILE A 88 -1.63 8.28 -15.87
N TRP A 89 -1.70 7.27 -16.73
CA TRP A 89 -0.98 7.25 -17.98
C TRP A 89 -1.66 6.37 -19.03
N ILE A 90 -1.76 6.88 -20.24
CA ILE A 90 -2.13 6.12 -21.44
C ILE A 90 -1.04 6.42 -22.48
N PRO A 91 -0.22 5.43 -22.86
CA PRO A 91 0.82 5.63 -23.85
C PRO A 91 0.25 6.08 -25.20
N LYS A 92 0.96 6.98 -25.87
CA LYS A 92 0.59 7.46 -27.22
C LYS A 92 1.53 6.97 -28.30
N ASP A 93 2.72 6.54 -27.91
CA ASP A 93 3.74 6.00 -28.82
C ASP A 93 3.55 4.49 -28.93
N PRO A 94 3.34 3.94 -30.14
CA PRO A 94 3.17 2.51 -30.35
C PRO A 94 4.33 1.66 -29.81
N SER A 95 5.53 2.21 -29.70
CA SER A 95 6.70 1.47 -29.18
C SER A 95 6.62 1.08 -27.71
N ASN A 96 5.67 1.65 -26.95
CA ASN A 96 5.47 1.40 -25.53
C ASN A 96 3.99 1.33 -25.11
N ALA A 97 3.11 1.00 -26.06
CA ALA A 97 1.67 1.09 -25.86
C ALA A 97 1.03 -0.22 -25.37
N HIS A 98 1.80 -1.30 -25.26
CA HIS A 98 1.28 -2.62 -24.94
C HIS A 98 2.02 -3.28 -23.79
N HIS A 99 1.32 -4.15 -23.06
CA HIS A 99 1.90 -5.00 -22.03
C HIS A 99 2.67 -4.17 -20.97
N LEU A 100 1.96 -3.25 -20.29
CA LEU A 100 2.55 -2.39 -19.27
C LEU A 100 2.73 -3.17 -17.98
N TRP A 101 3.91 -3.74 -17.78
CA TRP A 101 4.23 -4.68 -16.71
C TRP A 101 5.06 -4.08 -15.58
N GLY A 102 4.85 -4.63 -14.38
CA GLY A 102 5.62 -4.37 -13.19
C GLY A 102 5.78 -2.87 -12.86
N PRO A 103 4.69 -2.07 -12.85
CA PRO A 103 4.80 -0.66 -12.53
C PRO A 103 5.17 -0.45 -11.06
N GLU A 104 6.10 0.45 -10.80
CA GLU A 104 6.53 0.86 -9.46
C GLU A 104 6.47 2.37 -9.32
N ILE A 105 5.79 2.88 -8.28
CA ILE A 105 5.75 4.32 -7.98
C ILE A 105 6.67 4.67 -6.81
N HIS A 106 7.46 5.74 -6.97
CA HIS A 106 8.47 6.17 -6.00
C HIS A 106 8.44 7.69 -5.81
N PRO A 107 8.41 8.18 -4.55
CA PRO A 107 8.69 9.58 -4.23
C PRO A 107 10.21 9.79 -4.18
N ILE A 108 10.77 10.59 -5.10
CA ILE A 108 12.20 10.87 -5.18
C ILE A 108 12.41 12.37 -5.34
N ALA A 109 13.21 12.98 -4.46
CA ALA A 109 13.58 14.40 -4.52
C ALA A 109 12.37 15.36 -4.68
N GLY A 110 11.26 15.06 -3.98
CA GLY A 110 10.06 15.89 -3.98
C GLY A 110 9.18 15.77 -5.23
N LYS A 111 9.42 14.78 -6.05
CA LYS A 111 8.62 14.42 -7.22
C LYS A 111 8.20 12.95 -7.14
N TRP A 112 7.26 12.55 -8.01
CA TRP A 112 6.85 11.17 -8.17
C TRP A 112 7.33 10.61 -9.48
N TYR A 113 7.87 9.40 -9.43
CA TYR A 113 8.33 8.66 -10.59
C TYR A 113 7.61 7.32 -10.67
N VAL A 114 7.18 6.94 -11.86
CA VAL A 114 6.68 5.61 -12.15
C VAL A 114 7.61 4.95 -13.15
N TYR A 115 8.15 3.81 -12.75
CA TYR A 115 8.96 2.95 -13.60
C TYR A 115 8.11 1.75 -14.02
N TYR A 116 8.17 1.38 -15.28
CA TYR A 116 7.40 0.27 -15.82
C TYR A 116 8.08 -0.32 -17.05
N ALA A 117 7.72 -1.57 -17.39
CA ALA A 117 8.11 -2.17 -18.66
C ALA A 117 6.93 -2.08 -19.65
N ALA A 118 7.25 -1.88 -20.93
CA ALA A 118 6.24 -1.92 -21.99
C ALA A 118 6.87 -2.37 -23.32
N SER A 119 6.03 -2.74 -24.28
CA SER A 119 6.43 -3.19 -25.62
C SER A 119 5.57 -2.56 -26.72
N ASP A 120 5.91 -2.87 -27.97
CA ASP A 120 5.22 -2.51 -29.20
C ASP A 120 4.20 -3.57 -29.67
N ASP A 121 3.61 -4.33 -28.76
CA ASP A 121 2.80 -5.53 -28.96
C ASP A 121 3.61 -6.84 -29.11
N ASN A 122 4.88 -6.77 -29.50
CA ASN A 122 5.80 -7.90 -29.45
C ASN A 122 6.47 -7.98 -28.06
N MET A 123 6.17 -9.03 -27.31
CA MET A 123 6.69 -9.22 -25.95
C MET A 123 8.22 -9.34 -25.89
N ASP A 124 8.88 -9.72 -27.00
CA ASP A 124 10.34 -9.76 -27.06
C ASP A 124 10.99 -8.36 -27.10
N ASN A 125 10.20 -7.32 -27.31
CA ASN A 125 10.66 -5.94 -27.40
C ASN A 125 10.46 -5.13 -26.10
N HIS A 126 10.17 -5.80 -24.95
CA HIS A 126 10.03 -5.08 -23.68
C HIS A 126 11.25 -4.28 -23.29
N GLN A 127 10.99 -3.02 -22.92
CA GLN A 127 11.97 -2.06 -22.43
C GLN A 127 11.43 -1.36 -21.19
N LEU A 128 12.30 -0.77 -20.39
CA LEU A 128 11.93 0.03 -19.23
C LEU A 128 11.69 1.49 -19.60
N PHE A 129 10.67 2.07 -19.02
CA PHE A 129 10.29 3.47 -19.21
C PHE A 129 10.10 4.14 -17.84
N VAL A 130 10.22 5.46 -17.81
CA VAL A 130 9.99 6.27 -16.62
C VAL A 130 9.08 7.45 -16.91
N LEU A 131 8.10 7.63 -16.02
CA LEU A 131 7.24 8.81 -15.96
C LEU A 131 7.64 9.67 -14.77
N GLU A 132 7.40 10.97 -14.85
CA GLU A 132 7.57 11.94 -13.76
C GLU A 132 6.29 12.74 -13.56
N ASN A 133 5.91 12.95 -12.30
CA ASN A 133 4.91 13.93 -11.89
C ASN A 133 5.55 14.85 -10.84
N SER A 134 5.53 16.17 -11.09
CA SER A 134 6.15 17.18 -10.23
C SER A 134 5.23 17.70 -9.13
N SER A 135 3.99 17.20 -9.02
CA SER A 135 3.05 17.57 -7.95
C SER A 135 3.45 16.96 -6.63
N ALA A 136 3.11 17.60 -5.52
CA ALA A 136 3.35 17.06 -4.18
C ALA A 136 2.53 15.79 -3.91
N ASP A 137 1.29 15.71 -4.45
CA ASP A 137 0.43 14.54 -4.42
C ASP A 137 0.40 13.90 -5.82
N PRO A 138 0.69 12.59 -5.99
CA PRO A 138 0.66 11.92 -7.29
C PRO A 138 -0.76 11.79 -7.87
N PHE A 139 -1.79 12.01 -7.06
CA PHE A 139 -3.18 12.11 -7.52
C PHE A 139 -3.50 13.47 -8.14
N GLU A 140 -2.66 14.48 -7.91
CA GLU A 140 -2.72 15.78 -8.55
C GLU A 140 -1.73 15.87 -9.72
N GLY A 141 -1.96 16.79 -10.61
CA GLY A 141 -1.10 17.01 -11.78
C GLY A 141 -1.13 15.84 -12.77
N GLU A 142 -0.14 15.84 -13.64
CA GLU A 142 -0.02 14.93 -14.77
C GLU A 142 1.31 14.18 -14.71
N PHE A 143 1.32 12.92 -15.13
CA PHE A 143 2.54 12.17 -15.38
C PHE A 143 3.01 12.40 -16.82
N GLU A 144 4.31 12.67 -16.97
CA GLU A 144 4.97 12.90 -18.25
C GLU A 144 6.02 11.83 -18.52
N LEU A 145 6.07 11.31 -19.75
CA LEU A 145 7.11 10.37 -20.15
C LEU A 145 8.47 11.07 -20.21
N LYS A 146 9.41 10.63 -19.40
CA LYS A 146 10.80 11.12 -19.43
C LYS A 146 11.66 10.36 -20.42
N GLY A 147 11.26 9.14 -20.75
CA GLY A 147 11.92 8.34 -21.78
C GLY A 147 12.09 6.88 -21.40
N ARG A 148 12.84 6.20 -22.26
CA ARG A 148 13.26 4.82 -22.07
C ARG A 148 14.55 4.78 -21.25
N ILE A 149 14.64 3.80 -20.36
CA ILE A 149 15.86 3.50 -19.61
C ILE A 149 16.65 2.45 -20.38
N SER A 150 17.87 2.80 -20.76
CA SER A 150 18.80 1.83 -21.37
C SER A 150 19.49 1.04 -20.28
N THR A 151 19.23 -0.25 -20.21
CA THR A 151 19.81 -1.15 -19.20
C THR A 151 21.20 -1.64 -19.60
N ASP A 152 21.50 -1.65 -20.91
CA ASP A 152 22.79 -2.02 -21.47
C ASP A 152 23.03 -1.39 -22.85
N LYS A 153 24.22 -1.66 -23.41
CA LYS A 153 24.61 -1.14 -24.73
C LYS A 153 23.82 -1.72 -25.92
N ASN A 154 23.18 -2.86 -25.71
CA ASN A 154 22.48 -3.59 -26.76
C ASN A 154 20.97 -3.36 -26.72
N ASN A 155 20.44 -2.61 -25.73
CA ASN A 155 19.02 -2.46 -25.46
C ASN A 155 18.29 -3.81 -25.38
N ASN A 156 18.89 -4.76 -24.68
CA ASN A 156 18.27 -6.05 -24.46
C ASN A 156 16.93 -5.93 -23.74
N TRP A 157 16.11 -6.93 -23.91
CA TRP A 157 14.86 -7.11 -23.22
C TRP A 157 14.98 -6.89 -21.71
N ALA A 158 14.10 -6.07 -21.13
CA ALA A 158 14.12 -5.72 -19.72
C ALA A 158 12.70 -5.51 -19.17
N ILE A 159 12.44 -6.12 -18.01
CA ILE A 159 11.18 -5.98 -17.26
C ILE A 159 11.49 -5.87 -15.78
N HIS A 160 10.46 -5.61 -14.95
CA HIS A 160 10.52 -5.55 -13.49
C HIS A 160 11.62 -4.58 -13.00
N PRO A 161 11.44 -3.27 -13.21
CA PRO A 161 12.32 -2.30 -12.58
C PRO A 161 12.30 -2.50 -11.06
N ASN A 162 13.44 -2.29 -10.41
CA ASN A 162 13.50 -2.19 -8.97
C ASN A 162 14.34 -0.99 -8.61
N VAL A 163 13.72 0.00 -7.96
CA VAL A 163 14.31 1.30 -7.69
C VAL A 163 14.45 1.52 -6.19
N PHE A 164 15.63 1.94 -5.76
CA PHE A 164 15.92 2.29 -4.38
C PHE A 164 16.94 3.42 -4.31
N GLU A 165 16.86 4.22 -3.27
CA GLU A 165 17.89 5.21 -2.94
C GLU A 165 19.04 4.55 -2.17
N HIS A 166 20.28 4.96 -2.47
CA HIS A 166 21.49 4.43 -1.83
C HIS A 166 22.21 5.54 -1.09
#